data_fde956094c35a49e3bd254d9e85a6c3d
#
_entry.id   fde956094c35a49e3bd254d9e85a6c3d
#
_cell.length_a   1.000
_cell.length_b   1.000
_cell.length_c   1.000
_cell.angle_alpha   90.00
_cell.angle_beta   90.00
_cell.angle_gamma   90.00
#
_symmetry.space_group_name_H-M   'P 1'
#
loop_
_entity.id
_entity.type
_entity.pdbx_description
1 polymer ?
#
loop_
_entity_poly.entity_id
_entity_poly.type
_entity_poly.pdbx_seq_one_letter_code
_entity_poly.pdbx_strand_id
1 'polypeptide(L)'
;MRLLVKNIGTIVGIETAGRLRLCGGEMDRLETFDDAWLLSDDGRIAAFGSMDSLGEMAADEVVDAGGGMLFPSFCDSHTHLVYAGSREQEFLDKINGLTYEQIARRGGGILNSADLLHRTSEEELYRQAMGRIREIAAMGTGAVEIKSGYGLTTADELKMLRVIRRIRETAPLAVRATFLGAHAVARAYRGRQG
;
A
#
# COMPACT_ATOMS: atom_id res chain seq x y z
N MET A 1 -15.06 18.46 -0.23
CA MET A 1 -15.87 17.71 0.76
C MET A 1 -15.28 17.90 2.13
N ARG A 2 -16.12 18.37 3.06
CA ARG A 2 -15.75 18.61 4.46
C ARG A 2 -16.24 17.48 5.33
N LEU A 3 -15.33 16.82 6.03
CA LEU A 3 -15.60 15.74 6.96
C LEU A 3 -15.22 16.19 8.39
N LEU A 4 -16.19 16.18 9.30
CA LEU A 4 -15.97 16.41 10.73
C LEU A 4 -15.97 15.07 11.46
N VAL A 5 -14.88 14.75 12.15
CA VAL A 5 -14.81 13.65 13.11
C VAL A 5 -14.87 14.25 14.51
N LYS A 6 -15.83 13.81 15.32
CA LYS A 6 -16.04 14.30 16.70
C LYS A 6 -15.98 13.16 17.72
N ASN A 7 -15.94 13.51 19.00
CA ASN A 7 -15.84 12.55 20.10
C ASN A 7 -14.65 11.59 19.92
N ILE A 8 -13.51 12.10 19.48
CA ILE A 8 -12.27 11.35 19.35
C ILE A 8 -11.67 11.29 20.76
N GLY A 9 -11.49 10.08 21.30
CA GLY A 9 -10.85 9.90 22.61
C GLY A 9 -9.41 10.40 22.62
N THR A 10 -8.64 10.03 21.58
CA THR A 10 -7.24 10.48 21.41
C THR A 10 -6.88 10.58 19.93
N ILE A 11 -6.31 11.70 19.50
CA ILE A 11 -5.60 11.81 18.23
C ILE A 11 -4.12 11.49 18.49
N VAL A 12 -3.54 10.57 17.70
CA VAL A 12 -2.15 10.12 17.85
C VAL A 12 -1.32 10.56 16.66
N GLY A 13 -0.04 10.90 16.91
CA GLY A 13 0.91 11.23 15.85
C GLY A 13 0.78 12.66 15.32
N ILE A 14 0.45 13.61 16.20
CA ILE A 14 0.38 15.03 15.87
C ILE A 14 1.79 15.55 15.59
N GLU A 15 1.95 16.29 14.49
CA GLU A 15 3.20 16.95 14.13
C GLU A 15 2.94 18.45 13.86
N THR A 16 3.36 19.31 14.75
CA THR A 16 3.15 20.76 14.68
C THR A 16 4.42 21.55 14.35
N ALA A 17 5.60 20.91 14.44
CA ALA A 17 6.89 21.54 14.19
C ALA A 17 7.35 21.47 12.72
N GLY A 18 6.56 20.83 11.83
CA GLY A 18 6.91 20.66 10.42
C GLY A 18 8.05 19.68 10.17
N ARG A 19 8.33 18.78 11.11
CA ARG A 19 9.35 17.74 10.94
C ARG A 19 8.91 16.72 9.91
N LEU A 20 9.77 16.44 8.94
CA LEU A 20 9.47 15.49 7.86
C LEU A 20 9.88 14.05 8.22
N ARG A 21 10.65 13.86 9.30
CA ARG A 21 11.11 12.54 9.75
C ARG A 21 11.44 12.57 11.23
N LEU A 22 11.33 11.42 11.88
CA LEU A 22 11.84 11.12 13.21
C LEU A 22 12.92 10.05 13.09
N CYS A 23 13.93 10.09 13.94
CA CYS A 23 15.06 9.17 13.93
C CYS A 23 15.46 8.71 15.33
N GLY A 24 15.91 7.46 15.45
CA GLY A 24 16.43 6.92 16.70
C GLY A 24 15.43 6.99 17.84
N GLY A 25 15.83 7.52 18.99
CA GLY A 25 14.97 7.63 20.17
C GLY A 25 13.80 8.60 20.07
N GLU A 26 13.69 9.36 18.98
CA GLU A 26 12.48 10.18 18.73
C GLU A 26 11.30 9.32 18.25
N MET A 27 11.57 8.11 17.72
CA MET A 27 10.55 7.24 17.14
C MET A 27 9.71 6.52 18.21
N ASP A 28 10.12 6.53 19.47
CA ASP A 28 9.36 5.95 20.59
C ASP A 28 8.39 6.94 21.24
N ARG A 29 8.34 8.19 20.74
CA ARG A 29 7.48 9.25 21.26
C ARG A 29 6.50 9.71 20.20
N LEU A 30 5.23 9.57 20.52
CA LEU A 30 4.14 10.08 19.70
C LEU A 30 3.42 11.18 20.47
N GLU A 31 3.29 12.36 19.86
CA GLU A 31 2.46 13.41 20.39
C GLU A 31 0.97 13.04 20.26
N THR A 32 0.20 13.27 21.30
CA THR A 32 -1.22 12.95 21.38
C THR A 32 -2.03 14.17 21.77
N PHE A 33 -3.33 14.13 21.45
CA PHE A 33 -4.30 15.14 21.83
C PHE A 33 -5.61 14.45 22.19
N ASP A 34 -6.04 14.59 23.44
CA ASP A 34 -7.20 13.88 23.98
C ASP A 34 -8.48 14.70 23.88
N ASP A 35 -9.64 14.00 23.96
CA ASP A 35 -10.99 14.57 23.93
C ASP A 35 -11.17 15.54 22.76
N ALA A 36 -11.06 15.04 21.53
CA ALA A 36 -10.80 15.83 20.36
C ALA A 36 -11.91 15.78 19.29
N TRP A 37 -11.88 16.78 18.41
CA TRP A 37 -12.49 16.77 17.10
C TRP A 37 -11.43 17.06 16.01
N LEU A 38 -11.70 16.63 14.78
CA LEU A 38 -10.87 16.91 13.61
C LEU A 38 -11.75 17.24 12.41
N LEU A 39 -11.41 18.31 11.68
CA LEU A 39 -12.02 18.70 10.43
C LEU A 39 -11.05 18.41 9.28
N SER A 40 -11.49 17.62 8.32
CA SER A 40 -10.84 17.47 7.02
C SER A 40 -11.61 18.31 5.97
N ASP A 41 -10.88 19.02 5.11
CA ASP A 41 -11.44 19.76 3.98
C ASP A 41 -10.67 19.41 2.71
N ASP A 42 -11.37 18.87 1.72
CA ASP A 42 -10.82 18.37 0.46
C ASP A 42 -9.59 17.46 0.64
N GLY A 43 -9.70 16.51 1.59
CA GLY A 43 -8.66 15.51 1.85
C GLY A 43 -7.44 16.05 2.62
N ARG A 44 -7.55 17.24 3.22
CA ARG A 44 -6.51 17.82 4.08
C ARG A 44 -7.06 18.09 5.47
N ILE A 45 -6.24 17.90 6.50
CA ILE A 45 -6.57 18.32 7.86
C ILE A 45 -6.62 19.84 7.86
N ALA A 46 -7.82 20.42 8.03
CA ALA A 46 -8.04 21.84 8.08
C ALA A 46 -7.89 22.41 9.51
N ALA A 47 -8.39 21.65 10.49
CA ALA A 47 -8.29 22.02 11.90
C ALA A 47 -8.52 20.80 12.81
N PHE A 48 -8.10 20.89 14.05
CA PHE A 48 -8.49 20.01 15.14
C PHE A 48 -8.46 20.80 16.46
N GLY A 49 -9.12 20.29 17.49
CA GLY A 49 -9.16 20.91 18.80
C GLY A 49 -9.87 20.05 19.83
N SER A 50 -9.96 20.55 21.08
CA SER A 50 -10.71 19.87 22.13
C SER A 50 -12.20 19.91 21.87
N MET A 51 -12.95 18.90 22.33
CA MET A 51 -14.42 18.87 22.20
C MET A 51 -15.09 20.10 22.80
N ASP A 52 -14.57 20.64 23.91
CA ASP A 52 -15.08 21.87 24.52
C ASP A 52 -14.97 23.10 23.60
N SER A 53 -14.04 23.08 22.64
CA SER A 53 -13.85 24.15 21.65
C SER A 53 -14.69 23.95 20.38
N LEU A 54 -15.40 22.85 20.23
CA LEU A 54 -16.20 22.57 19.06
C LEU A 54 -17.45 23.46 19.06
N GLY A 55 -17.41 24.51 18.23
CA GLY A 55 -18.58 25.35 17.93
C GLY A 55 -19.44 24.77 16.83
N GLU A 56 -20.40 25.57 16.33
CA GLU A 56 -21.15 25.24 15.13
C GLU A 56 -20.17 25.20 13.92
N MET A 57 -20.07 24.03 13.28
CA MET A 57 -19.15 23.81 12.18
C MET A 57 -19.88 23.14 11.01
N ALA A 58 -19.88 23.80 9.86
CA ALA A 58 -20.48 23.25 8.65
C ALA A 58 -19.57 22.12 8.12
N ALA A 59 -20.16 20.94 7.94
CA ALA A 59 -19.52 19.78 7.33
C ALA A 59 -20.52 19.06 6.43
N ASP A 60 -20.02 18.45 5.35
CA ASP A 60 -20.82 17.62 4.44
C ASP A 60 -21.15 16.26 5.08
N GLU A 61 -20.21 15.76 5.91
CA GLU A 61 -20.33 14.49 6.62
C GLU A 61 -19.80 14.65 8.05
N VAL A 62 -20.48 14.01 9.00
CA VAL A 62 -20.07 13.97 10.42
C VAL A 62 -19.93 12.54 10.87
N VAL A 63 -18.75 12.19 11.38
CA VAL A 63 -18.47 10.89 12.00
C VAL A 63 -18.30 11.06 13.50
N ASP A 64 -19.00 10.27 14.27
CA ASP A 64 -18.82 10.16 15.72
C ASP A 64 -17.83 9.02 16.02
N ALA A 65 -16.67 9.35 16.56
CA ALA A 65 -15.65 8.36 16.90
C ALA A 65 -15.97 7.57 18.19
N GLY A 66 -17.00 7.99 18.95
CA GLY A 66 -17.46 7.27 20.14
C GLY A 66 -16.39 7.05 21.22
N GLY A 67 -15.42 7.96 21.36
CA GLY A 67 -14.28 7.81 22.25
C GLY A 67 -13.12 6.99 21.67
N GLY A 68 -13.19 6.58 20.39
CA GLY A 68 -12.14 5.84 19.72
C GLY A 68 -10.88 6.68 19.47
N MET A 69 -9.78 6.01 19.12
CA MET A 69 -8.52 6.67 18.78
C MET A 69 -8.43 6.94 17.28
N LEU A 70 -7.85 8.09 16.90
CA LEU A 70 -7.55 8.45 15.52
C LEU A 70 -6.04 8.40 15.28
N PHE A 71 -5.62 7.59 14.33
CA PHE A 71 -4.22 7.43 13.91
C PHE A 71 -4.00 7.92 12.47
N PRO A 72 -2.77 8.33 12.09
CA PRO A 72 -2.37 8.36 10.70
C PRO A 72 -2.55 6.98 10.07
N SER A 73 -2.98 6.93 8.80
CA SER A 73 -3.05 5.66 8.07
C SER A 73 -1.64 5.06 7.88
N PHE A 74 -1.57 3.73 7.76
CA PHE A 74 -0.30 3.06 7.49
C PHE A 74 0.24 3.43 6.10
N CYS A 75 1.57 3.52 6.01
CA CYS A 75 2.29 3.66 4.74
C CYS A 75 3.14 2.40 4.52
N ASP A 76 2.75 1.57 3.56
CA ASP A 76 3.53 0.39 3.18
C ASP A 76 4.51 0.76 2.07
N SER A 77 5.78 0.84 2.41
CA SER A 77 6.85 1.30 1.55
C SER A 77 7.48 0.21 0.66
N HIS A 78 6.97 -1.03 0.68
CA HIS A 78 7.54 -2.12 -0.11
C HIS A 78 6.51 -3.20 -0.44
N THR A 79 5.84 -3.08 -1.60
CA THR A 79 4.89 -4.09 -2.04
C THR A 79 5.10 -4.54 -3.48
N HIS A 80 4.52 -5.71 -3.79
CA HIS A 80 4.35 -6.25 -5.14
C HIS A 80 2.86 -6.58 -5.37
N LEU A 81 1.99 -5.57 -5.38
CA LEU A 81 0.53 -5.78 -5.49
C LEU A 81 0.07 -6.20 -6.89
N VAL A 82 0.87 -5.92 -7.93
CA VAL A 82 0.57 -6.33 -9.30
C VAL A 82 1.27 -7.64 -9.61
N TYR A 83 0.53 -8.74 -9.48
CA TYR A 83 0.97 -10.09 -9.84
C TYR A 83 -0.23 -10.93 -10.29
N ALA A 84 0.02 -11.95 -11.09
CA ALA A 84 -1.03 -12.71 -11.78
C ALA A 84 -1.54 -13.95 -11.03
N GLY A 85 -0.88 -14.35 -9.96
CA GLY A 85 -1.29 -15.53 -9.16
C GLY A 85 -0.43 -15.67 -7.93
N SER A 86 -0.99 -16.28 -6.91
CA SER A 86 -0.33 -16.50 -5.64
C SER A 86 0.68 -17.66 -5.70
N ARG A 87 1.48 -17.78 -4.67
CA ARG A 87 2.53 -18.80 -4.54
C ARG A 87 2.31 -19.69 -3.31
N GLU A 88 1.07 -19.88 -2.90
CA GLU A 88 0.71 -20.68 -1.73
C GLU A 88 1.17 -22.13 -1.86
N GLN A 89 1.17 -22.71 -3.06
CA GLN A 89 1.69 -24.06 -3.26
C GLN A 89 3.19 -24.15 -2.96
N GLU A 90 3.97 -23.14 -3.30
CA GLU A 90 5.38 -23.08 -2.96
C GLU A 90 5.61 -22.98 -1.44
N PHE A 91 4.68 -22.29 -0.75
CA PHE A 91 4.72 -22.22 0.71
C PHE A 91 4.44 -23.60 1.34
N LEU A 92 3.44 -24.32 0.84
CA LEU A 92 3.16 -25.69 1.25
C LEU A 92 4.36 -26.62 0.96
N ASP A 93 4.99 -26.49 -0.20
CA ASP A 93 6.16 -27.25 -0.56
C ASP A 93 7.32 -27.00 0.42
N LYS A 94 7.52 -25.75 0.85
CA LYS A 94 8.52 -25.42 1.89
C LYS A 94 8.19 -26.05 3.25
N ILE A 95 6.94 -26.00 3.69
CA ILE A 95 6.50 -26.67 4.93
C ILE A 95 6.75 -28.17 4.85
N ASN A 96 6.56 -28.77 3.68
CA ASN A 96 6.84 -30.18 3.43
C ASN A 96 8.34 -30.50 3.26
N GLY A 97 9.23 -29.53 3.49
CA GLY A 97 10.68 -29.72 3.52
C GLY A 97 11.37 -29.67 2.15
N LEU A 98 10.69 -29.21 1.09
CA LEU A 98 11.32 -29.03 -0.20
C LEU A 98 12.30 -27.85 -0.19
N THR A 99 13.46 -28.04 -0.81
CA THR A 99 14.43 -26.95 -1.00
C THR A 99 13.97 -26.00 -2.09
N TYR A 100 14.52 -24.78 -2.08
CA TYR A 100 14.25 -23.80 -3.12
C TYR A 100 14.53 -24.31 -4.54
N GLU A 101 15.61 -25.08 -4.70
CA GLU A 101 15.97 -25.70 -5.98
C GLU A 101 14.94 -26.73 -6.45
N GLN A 102 14.41 -27.54 -5.52
CA GLN A 102 13.37 -28.52 -5.83
C GLN A 102 12.07 -27.84 -6.26
N ILE A 103 11.67 -26.77 -5.56
CA ILE A 103 10.51 -25.95 -5.91
C ILE A 103 10.70 -25.31 -7.29
N ALA A 104 11.88 -24.74 -7.56
CA ALA A 104 12.19 -24.13 -8.86
C ALA A 104 12.18 -25.17 -10.01
N ARG A 105 12.66 -26.40 -9.79
CA ARG A 105 12.59 -27.50 -10.78
C ARG A 105 11.16 -27.93 -11.07
N ARG A 106 10.23 -27.80 -10.13
CA ARG A 106 8.79 -28.05 -10.31
C ARG A 106 8.05 -26.93 -11.02
N GLY A 107 8.77 -25.90 -11.47
CA GLY A 107 8.18 -24.75 -12.16
C GLY A 107 7.78 -23.61 -11.24
N GLY A 108 8.19 -23.61 -9.97
CA GLY A 108 8.00 -22.53 -9.02
C GLY A 108 9.00 -21.39 -9.19
N GLY A 109 8.91 -20.40 -8.31
CA GLY A 109 9.81 -19.25 -8.26
C GLY A 109 9.38 -18.09 -9.16
N ILE A 110 10.25 -17.07 -9.20
CA ILE A 110 9.97 -15.81 -9.93
C ILE A 110 9.73 -16.02 -11.42
N LEU A 111 10.35 -17.01 -12.05
CA LEU A 111 10.19 -17.30 -13.47
C LEU A 111 8.78 -17.82 -13.78
N ASN A 112 8.19 -18.60 -12.90
CA ASN A 112 6.78 -19.02 -13.04
C ASN A 112 5.83 -17.84 -12.89
N SER A 113 6.08 -16.97 -11.90
CA SER A 113 5.30 -15.73 -11.73
C SER A 113 5.37 -14.84 -12.96
N ALA A 114 6.55 -14.72 -13.58
CA ALA A 114 6.74 -13.96 -14.83
C ALA A 114 6.00 -14.60 -16.01
N ASP A 115 6.09 -15.92 -16.18
CA ASP A 115 5.39 -16.64 -17.25
C ASP A 115 3.85 -16.51 -17.12
N LEU A 116 3.33 -16.51 -15.90
CA LEU A 116 1.91 -16.31 -15.63
C LEU A 116 1.50 -14.85 -15.90
N LEU A 117 2.29 -13.89 -15.45
CA LEU A 117 2.06 -12.46 -15.69
C LEU A 117 2.11 -12.15 -17.20
N HIS A 118 3.03 -12.77 -17.94
CA HIS A 118 3.13 -12.62 -19.39
C HIS A 118 1.79 -12.97 -20.10
N ARG A 119 1.15 -14.06 -19.68
CA ARG A 119 -0.12 -14.55 -20.27
C ARG A 119 -1.35 -13.83 -19.75
N THR A 120 -1.25 -13.07 -18.67
CA THR A 120 -2.38 -12.38 -18.04
C THR A 120 -2.56 -10.99 -18.66
N SER A 121 -3.80 -10.64 -19.01
CA SER A 121 -4.12 -9.33 -19.57
C SER A 121 -3.95 -8.20 -18.56
N GLU A 122 -3.75 -6.96 -19.04
CA GLU A 122 -3.69 -5.76 -18.19
C GLU A 122 -4.98 -5.59 -17.38
N GLU A 123 -6.13 -5.87 -17.97
CA GLU A 123 -7.43 -5.75 -17.29
C GLU A 123 -7.54 -6.73 -16.11
N GLU A 124 -7.13 -7.97 -16.32
CA GLU A 124 -7.17 -8.98 -15.26
C GLU A 124 -6.14 -8.69 -14.15
N LEU A 125 -4.93 -8.23 -14.50
CA LEU A 125 -3.94 -7.79 -13.52
C LEU A 125 -4.48 -6.62 -12.68
N TYR A 126 -5.12 -5.64 -13.32
CA TYR A 126 -5.73 -4.51 -12.65
C TYR A 126 -6.87 -4.96 -11.72
N ARG A 127 -7.77 -5.82 -12.19
CA ARG A 127 -8.90 -6.33 -11.39
C ARG A 127 -8.43 -7.05 -10.13
N GLN A 128 -7.42 -7.92 -10.26
CA GLN A 128 -6.83 -8.65 -9.13
C GLN A 128 -6.13 -7.70 -8.16
N ALA A 129 -5.34 -6.76 -8.67
CA ALA A 129 -4.64 -5.78 -7.85
C ALA A 129 -5.62 -4.88 -7.07
N MET A 130 -6.73 -4.46 -7.69
CA MET A 130 -7.76 -3.65 -7.02
C MET A 130 -8.49 -4.42 -5.91
N GLY A 131 -8.59 -5.75 -5.99
CA GLY A 131 -9.04 -6.58 -4.87
C GLY A 131 -8.13 -6.42 -3.66
N ARG A 132 -6.83 -6.62 -3.86
CA ARG A 132 -5.79 -6.46 -2.81
C ARG A 132 -5.73 -5.04 -2.25
N ILE A 133 -5.86 -4.02 -3.12
CA ILE A 133 -5.93 -2.61 -2.70
C ILE A 133 -7.08 -2.36 -1.73
N ARG A 134 -8.27 -2.92 -1.99
CA ARG A 134 -9.42 -2.78 -1.09
C ARG A 134 -9.17 -3.46 0.25
N GLU A 135 -8.56 -4.64 0.25
CA GLU A 135 -8.20 -5.38 1.47
C GLU A 135 -7.25 -4.57 2.35
N ILE A 136 -6.13 -4.07 1.80
CA ILE A 136 -5.17 -3.29 2.58
C ILE A 136 -5.74 -1.94 3.03
N ALA A 137 -6.58 -1.30 2.22
CA ALA A 137 -7.27 -0.08 2.61
C ALA A 137 -8.22 -0.33 3.80
N ALA A 138 -8.97 -1.44 3.78
CA ALA A 138 -9.84 -1.84 4.90
C ALA A 138 -9.06 -2.15 6.19
N MET A 139 -7.78 -2.52 6.07
CA MET A 139 -6.87 -2.72 7.21
C MET A 139 -6.15 -1.45 7.66
N GLY A 140 -6.48 -0.28 7.09
CA GLY A 140 -5.94 1.01 7.50
C GLY A 140 -4.72 1.50 6.70
N THR A 141 -4.36 0.86 5.59
CA THR A 141 -3.30 1.36 4.70
C THR A 141 -3.83 2.53 3.87
N GLY A 142 -3.22 3.72 4.01
CA GLY A 142 -3.57 4.93 3.26
C GLY A 142 -2.54 5.31 2.19
N ALA A 143 -1.37 4.69 2.21
CA ALA A 143 -0.34 4.90 1.19
C ALA A 143 0.43 3.60 0.92
N VAL A 144 0.79 3.37 -0.34
CA VAL A 144 1.52 2.16 -0.74
C VAL A 144 2.53 2.46 -1.85
N GLU A 145 3.68 1.85 -1.75
CA GLU A 145 4.63 1.76 -2.85
C GLU A 145 4.43 0.42 -3.56
N ILE A 146 4.31 0.44 -4.89
CA ILE A 146 4.12 -0.75 -5.72
C ILE A 146 5.29 -0.90 -6.68
N LYS A 147 6.03 -1.99 -6.52
CA LYS A 147 7.15 -2.34 -7.41
C LYS A 147 6.67 -3.10 -8.65
N SER A 148 7.29 -2.85 -9.79
CA SER A 148 7.33 -3.81 -10.89
C SER A 148 8.33 -4.95 -10.58
N GLY A 149 8.83 -5.66 -11.58
CA GLY A 149 9.89 -6.65 -11.38
C GLY A 149 9.47 -8.10 -11.57
N TYR A 150 8.20 -8.37 -11.82
CA TYR A 150 7.70 -9.70 -12.21
C TYR A 150 7.48 -9.85 -13.72
N GLY A 151 7.66 -8.77 -14.50
CA GLY A 151 7.59 -8.83 -15.95
C GLY A 151 8.79 -9.51 -16.56
N LEU A 152 9.99 -9.20 -16.07
CA LEU A 152 11.30 -9.69 -16.51
C LEU A 152 11.59 -9.48 -18.00
N THR A 153 10.70 -8.87 -18.76
CA THR A 153 10.89 -8.39 -20.13
C THR A 153 10.46 -6.93 -20.20
N THR A 154 10.99 -6.17 -21.15
CA THR A 154 10.59 -4.76 -21.33
C THR A 154 9.08 -4.62 -21.52
N ALA A 155 8.47 -5.48 -22.33
CA ALA A 155 7.03 -5.43 -22.62
C ALA A 155 6.19 -5.67 -21.37
N ASP A 156 6.54 -6.68 -20.56
CA ASP A 156 5.76 -7.04 -19.38
C ASP A 156 6.02 -6.10 -18.20
N GLU A 157 7.25 -5.57 -18.06
CA GLU A 157 7.53 -4.51 -17.08
C GLU A 157 6.71 -3.23 -17.39
N LEU A 158 6.64 -2.83 -18.67
CA LEU A 158 5.79 -1.72 -19.09
C LEU A 158 4.31 -2.02 -18.86
N LYS A 159 3.87 -3.26 -19.09
CA LYS A 159 2.50 -3.71 -18.76
C LYS A 159 2.21 -3.51 -17.27
N MET A 160 3.10 -3.97 -16.38
CA MET A 160 2.96 -3.75 -14.94
C MET A 160 2.87 -2.27 -14.59
N LEU A 161 3.76 -1.45 -15.13
CA LEU A 161 3.78 0.00 -14.85
C LEU A 161 2.51 0.71 -15.34
N ARG A 162 1.91 0.28 -16.47
CA ARG A 162 0.61 0.81 -16.92
C ARG A 162 -0.51 0.44 -15.95
N VAL A 163 -0.51 -0.79 -15.45
CA VAL A 163 -1.47 -1.24 -14.42
C VAL A 163 -1.30 -0.42 -13.14
N ILE A 164 -0.06 -0.24 -12.65
CA ILE A 164 0.23 0.57 -11.45
C ILE A 164 -0.23 2.02 -11.64
N ARG A 165 0.00 2.61 -12.83
CA ARG A 165 -0.50 3.95 -13.13
C ARG A 165 -2.02 4.04 -13.03
N ARG A 166 -2.73 3.09 -13.62
CA ARG A 166 -4.20 3.02 -13.53
C ARG A 166 -4.68 2.86 -12.09
N ILE A 167 -4.01 2.02 -11.29
CA ILE A 167 -4.31 1.89 -9.84
C ILE A 167 -4.14 3.24 -9.15
N ARG A 168 -3.06 3.97 -9.40
CA ARG A 168 -2.83 5.30 -8.81
C ARG A 168 -3.93 6.31 -9.12
N GLU A 169 -4.57 6.19 -10.28
CA GLU A 169 -5.63 7.09 -10.74
C GLU A 169 -7.01 6.73 -10.15
N THR A 170 -7.18 5.49 -9.66
CA THR A 170 -8.50 4.95 -9.28
C THR A 170 -8.58 4.42 -7.83
N ALA A 171 -7.43 4.20 -7.19
CA ALA A 171 -7.40 3.67 -5.83
C ALA A 171 -7.80 4.73 -4.78
N PRO A 172 -8.42 4.31 -3.66
CA PRO A 172 -8.79 5.22 -2.56
C PRO A 172 -7.59 5.60 -1.67
N LEU A 173 -6.37 5.17 -2.00
CA LEU A 173 -5.15 5.40 -1.25
C LEU A 173 -4.04 5.97 -2.15
N ALA A 174 -3.02 6.59 -1.53
CA ALA A 174 -1.90 7.15 -2.27
C ALA A 174 -0.99 6.02 -2.80
N VAL A 175 -0.63 6.10 -4.09
CA VAL A 175 0.21 5.08 -4.75
C VAL A 175 1.49 5.70 -5.30
N ARG A 176 2.63 5.08 -5.00
CA ARG A 176 3.93 5.34 -5.62
C ARG A 176 4.38 4.12 -6.40
N ALA A 177 4.90 4.34 -7.60
CA ALA A 177 5.44 3.26 -8.44
C ALA A 177 6.96 3.23 -8.34
N THR A 178 7.53 2.04 -8.24
CA THR A 178 8.98 1.80 -8.36
C THR A 178 9.23 0.83 -9.51
N PHE A 179 10.07 1.24 -10.45
CA PHE A 179 10.56 0.36 -11.49
C PHE A 179 11.65 -0.57 -10.93
N LEU A 180 11.44 -1.87 -11.05
CA LEU A 180 12.38 -2.91 -10.59
C LEU A 180 12.70 -3.92 -11.71
N GLY A 181 12.98 -3.43 -12.92
CA GLY A 181 13.20 -4.27 -14.10
C GLY A 181 14.39 -5.24 -14.00
N ALA A 182 15.35 -4.97 -13.11
CA ALA A 182 16.50 -5.84 -12.84
C ALA A 182 16.27 -6.76 -11.61
N HIS A 183 15.02 -7.07 -11.26
CA HIS A 183 14.70 -7.92 -10.11
C HIS A 183 15.24 -9.35 -10.24
N ALA A 184 15.23 -9.90 -11.44
CA ALA A 184 15.84 -11.19 -11.78
C ALA A 184 16.19 -11.24 -13.27
N VAL A 185 17.09 -12.16 -13.64
CA VAL A 185 17.44 -12.37 -15.05
C VAL A 185 16.39 -13.28 -15.70
N ALA A 186 15.67 -12.73 -16.68
CA ALA A 186 14.72 -13.50 -17.47
C ALA A 186 15.42 -14.61 -18.27
N ARG A 187 14.67 -15.67 -18.61
CA ARG A 187 15.17 -16.77 -19.45
C ARG A 187 15.74 -16.26 -20.78
N ALA A 188 15.06 -15.24 -21.38
CA ALA A 188 15.46 -14.63 -22.64
C ALA A 188 16.81 -13.87 -22.59
N TYR A 189 17.30 -13.49 -21.41
CA TYR A 189 18.55 -12.75 -21.20
C TYR A 189 19.67 -13.60 -20.59
N ARG A 190 19.48 -14.90 -20.40
CA ARG A 190 20.54 -15.80 -19.90
C ARG A 190 21.75 -15.78 -20.87
N GLY A 191 22.94 -15.58 -20.30
CA GLY A 191 24.19 -15.44 -21.09
C GLY A 191 24.35 -14.09 -21.83
N ARG A 192 23.48 -13.10 -21.56
CA ARG A 192 23.49 -11.77 -22.18
C ARG A 192 23.41 -10.67 -21.11
N GLN A 193 24.11 -10.86 -19.98
CA GLN A 193 24.10 -9.96 -18.84
C GLN A 193 25.16 -8.85 -18.92
N GLY A 194 25.83 -8.69 -20.06
CA GLY A 194 26.81 -7.65 -20.31
C GLY A 194 26.28 -6.49 -21.12
#